data_7e800f1076bb1c456457531a0d50c03e
#
_entry.id   7e800f1076bb1c456457531a0d50c03e
#
_cell.length_a   1.000
_cell.length_b   1.000
_cell.length_c   1.000
_cell.angle_alpha   90.00
_cell.angle_beta   90.00
_cell.angle_gamma   90.00
#
_symmetry.space_group_name_H-M   'P 1'
#
loop_
_entity.id
_entity.type
_entity.pdbx_description
1 polymer ?
#
loop_
_entity_poly.entity_id
_entity_poly.type
_entity_poly.pdbx_seq_one_letter_code
_entity_poly.pdbx_strand_id
1 'polypeptide(L)'
;MAYSVSIAPLAASAVIGATTNFTATTSGAAAEGTETFVWTVNGVKQSSVTAAMNYVAAGPAGSKTVKVVATVTPAEGEAETAEAETTLTVQNKTMPAITLTLSPTSVSKEIGQSQVVTADVTGAPSGASIAYVWKRGSSVISGQTGKTITVTESAEANYTLNCEVTVSATDYNPATATKGVEVVFTKKVAPTPNGELPYIHPLPFRGTAYIWCGWWVMDEIQRMTVEGKDWKLDDPDSDYYLHRYTLAKMLDDYPEVDVQESRNGYIVHRTALEAGIIYP
;
A
#
# COMPACT_ATOMS: atom_id res chain seq x y z
N MET A 1 -57.97 -2.64 -37.61
CA MET A 1 -57.01 -3.35 -36.79
C MET A 1 -56.88 -2.59 -35.48
N ALA A 2 -56.64 -3.30 -34.38
CA ALA A 2 -56.41 -2.58 -33.12
C ALA A 2 -55.07 -1.80 -33.19
N TYR A 3 -55.02 -0.59 -32.64
CA TYR A 3 -53.80 0.19 -32.56
C TYR A 3 -52.76 -0.50 -31.62
N SER A 4 -51.54 -0.62 -32.05
CA SER A 4 -50.50 -1.29 -31.28
C SER A 4 -49.14 -0.60 -31.46
N VAL A 5 -48.26 -0.78 -30.49
CA VAL A 5 -46.88 -0.25 -30.50
C VAL A 5 -45.89 -1.33 -30.06
N SER A 6 -44.73 -1.31 -30.64
CA SER A 6 -43.57 -2.13 -30.23
C SER A 6 -42.33 -1.26 -30.02
N ILE A 7 -41.38 -1.73 -29.22
CA ILE A 7 -40.10 -1.05 -28.98
C ILE A 7 -38.94 -1.90 -29.53
N ALA A 8 -38.01 -1.26 -30.19
CA ALA A 8 -36.71 -1.83 -30.54
C ALA A 8 -35.59 -1.00 -29.88
N PRO A 9 -34.54 -1.64 -29.38
CA PRO A 9 -34.35 -3.09 -29.22
C PRO A 9 -35.24 -3.69 -28.13
N LEU A 10 -35.55 -4.99 -28.23
CA LEU A 10 -36.35 -5.74 -27.22
C LEU A 10 -35.58 -5.90 -25.89
N ALA A 11 -34.26 -5.77 -25.90
CA ALA A 11 -33.39 -5.64 -24.74
C ALA A 11 -32.17 -4.86 -25.16
N ALA A 12 -31.66 -4.01 -24.25
CA ALA A 12 -30.47 -3.21 -24.46
C ALA A 12 -29.52 -3.32 -23.26
N SER A 13 -28.24 -3.09 -23.50
CA SER A 13 -27.25 -2.92 -22.47
C SER A 13 -26.40 -1.69 -22.79
N ALA A 14 -26.10 -0.89 -21.76
CA ALA A 14 -25.30 0.32 -21.89
C ALA A 14 -24.47 0.57 -20.65
N VAL A 15 -23.26 1.07 -20.83
CA VAL A 15 -22.43 1.56 -19.74
C VAL A 15 -22.93 2.96 -19.34
N ILE A 16 -22.85 3.30 -18.05
CA ILE A 16 -23.23 4.63 -17.55
C ILE A 16 -22.55 5.73 -18.39
N GLY A 17 -23.34 6.67 -18.88
CA GLY A 17 -22.93 7.76 -19.75
C GLY A 17 -23.00 7.44 -21.25
N ALA A 18 -23.21 6.18 -21.65
CA ALA A 18 -23.44 5.82 -23.04
C ALA A 18 -24.89 6.09 -23.46
N THR A 19 -25.07 6.44 -24.73
CA THR A 19 -26.40 6.68 -25.31
C THR A 19 -26.93 5.39 -25.93
N THR A 20 -28.20 5.07 -25.63
CA THR A 20 -28.98 4.01 -26.27
C THR A 20 -30.15 4.61 -27.02
N ASN A 21 -30.34 4.19 -28.27
CA ASN A 21 -31.46 4.64 -29.12
C ASN A 21 -32.58 3.61 -29.00
N PHE A 22 -33.77 4.07 -28.65
CA PHE A 22 -35.00 3.29 -28.68
C PHE A 22 -35.89 3.81 -29.78
N THR A 23 -36.57 2.91 -30.48
CA THR A 23 -37.52 3.26 -31.53
C THR A 23 -38.83 2.55 -31.27
N ALA A 24 -39.91 3.30 -31.27
CA ALA A 24 -41.27 2.81 -31.27
C ALA A 24 -41.73 2.62 -32.70
N THR A 25 -42.36 1.49 -32.95
CA THR A 25 -43.04 1.22 -34.22
C THR A 25 -44.52 0.94 -33.94
N THR A 26 -45.39 1.70 -34.56
CA THR A 26 -46.86 1.60 -34.41
C THR A 26 -47.44 0.85 -35.60
N SER A 27 -48.59 0.23 -35.38
CA SER A 27 -49.40 -0.37 -36.44
C SER A 27 -50.89 -0.21 -36.11
N GLY A 28 -51.76 -0.19 -37.15
CA GLY A 28 -53.20 -0.02 -37.00
C GLY A 28 -53.63 1.41 -36.73
N ALA A 29 -52.74 2.41 -36.89
CA ALA A 29 -53.10 3.82 -36.76
C ALA A 29 -54.23 4.19 -37.75
N ALA A 30 -55.16 5.07 -37.30
CA ALA A 30 -56.21 5.63 -38.17
C ALA A 30 -55.55 6.43 -39.32
N ALA A 31 -56.14 6.35 -40.51
CA ALA A 31 -55.70 7.16 -41.63
C ALA A 31 -55.77 8.65 -41.25
N GLU A 32 -54.75 9.43 -41.53
CA GLU A 32 -54.68 10.87 -41.22
C GLU A 32 -54.63 11.20 -39.70
N GLY A 33 -54.47 10.21 -38.83
CA GLY A 33 -54.30 10.44 -37.40
C GLY A 33 -52.92 11.03 -37.07
N THR A 34 -52.90 11.92 -36.06
CA THR A 34 -51.65 12.46 -35.49
C THR A 34 -51.17 11.56 -34.35
N GLU A 35 -49.98 11.04 -34.47
CA GLU A 35 -49.35 10.23 -33.43
C GLU A 35 -48.50 11.07 -32.48
N THR A 36 -48.58 10.78 -31.17
CA THR A 36 -47.74 11.34 -30.13
C THR A 36 -47.18 10.23 -29.27
N PHE A 37 -45.98 10.47 -28.70
CA PHE A 37 -45.27 9.47 -27.92
C PHE A 37 -44.89 10.05 -26.57
N VAL A 38 -45.03 9.25 -25.50
CA VAL A 38 -44.55 9.55 -24.16
C VAL A 38 -43.67 8.44 -23.72
N TRP A 39 -42.39 8.75 -23.54
CA TRP A 39 -41.39 7.83 -23.07
C TRP A 39 -41.15 7.99 -21.58
N THR A 40 -40.97 6.87 -20.87
CA THR A 40 -40.56 6.85 -19.47
C THR A 40 -39.45 5.83 -19.28
N VAL A 41 -38.52 6.13 -18.34
CA VAL A 41 -37.49 5.19 -17.88
C VAL A 41 -37.64 5.09 -16.36
N ASN A 42 -37.91 3.88 -15.87
CA ASN A 42 -38.30 3.62 -14.47
C ASN A 42 -39.37 4.59 -13.97
N GLY A 43 -40.39 4.86 -14.81
CA GLY A 43 -41.51 5.76 -14.50
C GLY A 43 -41.17 7.26 -14.65
N VAL A 44 -39.94 7.64 -14.88
CA VAL A 44 -39.54 9.04 -15.08
C VAL A 44 -39.70 9.42 -16.53
N LYS A 45 -40.56 10.44 -16.78
CA LYS A 45 -40.85 10.95 -18.14
C LYS A 45 -39.58 11.53 -18.78
N GLN A 46 -39.34 11.15 -20.03
CA GLN A 46 -38.27 11.66 -20.86
C GLN A 46 -38.75 12.83 -21.74
N SER A 47 -37.80 13.61 -22.25
CA SER A 47 -38.11 14.79 -23.08
C SER A 47 -38.52 14.45 -24.51
N SER A 48 -38.21 13.24 -25.01
CA SER A 48 -38.62 12.84 -26.38
C SER A 48 -40.11 12.66 -26.46
N VAL A 49 -40.69 13.22 -27.52
CA VAL A 49 -42.14 13.14 -27.87
C VAL A 49 -42.35 12.50 -29.26
N THR A 50 -41.29 11.93 -29.84
CA THR A 50 -41.31 11.27 -31.14
C THR A 50 -41.19 9.75 -31.01
N ALA A 51 -41.36 9.03 -32.10
CA ALA A 51 -41.18 7.60 -32.16
C ALA A 51 -39.73 7.13 -31.80
N ALA A 52 -38.77 8.04 -31.79
CA ALA A 52 -37.39 7.73 -31.39
C ALA A 52 -37.00 8.45 -30.09
N MET A 53 -36.32 7.73 -29.19
CA MET A 53 -35.77 8.27 -27.95
C MET A 53 -34.30 7.92 -27.81
N ASN A 54 -33.46 8.93 -27.62
CA ASN A 54 -32.06 8.78 -27.26
C ASN A 54 -31.96 8.92 -25.74
N TYR A 55 -31.62 7.83 -25.08
CA TYR A 55 -31.46 7.82 -23.64
C TYR A 55 -29.98 7.68 -23.24
N VAL A 56 -29.48 8.63 -22.47
CA VAL A 56 -28.13 8.53 -21.85
C VAL A 56 -28.26 7.71 -20.57
N ALA A 57 -27.61 6.55 -20.54
CA ALA A 57 -27.67 5.64 -19.39
C ALA A 57 -27.15 6.33 -18.11
N ALA A 58 -28.07 6.58 -17.17
CA ALA A 58 -27.74 7.19 -15.89
C ALA A 58 -27.58 6.12 -14.81
N GLY A 59 -26.63 6.34 -13.85
CA GLY A 59 -26.48 5.49 -12.68
C GLY A 59 -27.75 5.48 -11.77
N PRO A 60 -27.79 4.57 -10.80
CA PRO A 60 -26.88 3.45 -10.59
C PRO A 60 -27.04 2.34 -11.64
N ALA A 61 -26.05 1.44 -11.72
CA ALA A 61 -26.12 0.22 -12.53
C ALA A 61 -27.29 -0.67 -12.10
N GLY A 62 -27.84 -1.42 -13.04
CA GLY A 62 -28.96 -2.30 -12.82
C GLY A 62 -29.95 -2.28 -13.98
N SER A 63 -31.05 -3.02 -13.86
CA SER A 63 -32.11 -3.09 -14.84
C SER A 63 -33.01 -1.87 -14.75
N LYS A 64 -33.32 -1.26 -15.88
CA LYS A 64 -34.29 -0.15 -16.01
C LYS A 64 -35.39 -0.54 -17.01
N THR A 65 -36.64 -0.28 -16.65
CA THR A 65 -37.75 -0.46 -17.55
C THR A 65 -37.88 0.78 -18.43
N VAL A 66 -37.88 0.60 -19.73
CA VAL A 66 -38.16 1.63 -20.73
C VAL A 66 -39.54 1.38 -21.29
N LYS A 67 -40.44 2.35 -21.14
CA LYS A 67 -41.83 2.26 -21.59
C LYS A 67 -42.13 3.40 -22.55
N VAL A 68 -42.88 3.09 -23.58
CA VAL A 68 -43.53 4.08 -24.47
C VAL A 68 -45.02 3.92 -24.42
N VAL A 69 -45.71 5.03 -24.37
CA VAL A 69 -47.13 5.14 -24.64
C VAL A 69 -47.30 5.94 -25.93
N ALA A 70 -47.84 5.30 -26.94
CA ALA A 70 -48.19 5.93 -28.21
C ALA A 70 -49.69 6.25 -28.23
N THR A 71 -50.04 7.44 -28.64
CA THR A 71 -51.44 7.89 -28.79
C THR A 71 -51.67 8.35 -30.21
N VAL A 72 -52.65 7.80 -30.89
CA VAL A 72 -53.09 8.29 -32.18
C VAL A 72 -54.40 9.06 -31.99
N THR A 73 -54.43 10.29 -32.49
CA THR A 73 -55.62 11.12 -32.48
C THR A 73 -56.11 11.26 -33.93
N PRO A 74 -57.23 10.58 -34.31
CA PRO A 74 -57.75 10.69 -35.64
C PRO A 74 -58.36 12.07 -35.85
N ALA A 75 -58.63 12.46 -37.14
CA ALA A 75 -59.32 13.71 -37.47
C ALA A 75 -60.75 13.72 -36.97
N GLU A 76 -61.42 12.57 -36.94
CA GLU A 76 -62.73 12.33 -36.36
C GLU A 76 -62.70 11.04 -35.51
N GLY A 77 -63.30 11.08 -34.30
CA GLY A 77 -63.38 9.96 -33.39
C GLY A 77 -62.58 10.16 -32.11
N GLU A 78 -62.49 9.10 -31.29
CA GLU A 78 -61.73 9.12 -30.02
C GLU A 78 -60.26 8.73 -30.24
N ALA A 79 -59.40 9.27 -29.40
CA ALA A 79 -57.97 8.90 -29.42
C ALA A 79 -57.76 7.46 -28.91
N GLU A 80 -56.92 6.70 -29.61
CA GLU A 80 -56.53 5.37 -29.21
C GLU A 80 -55.11 5.39 -28.64
N THR A 81 -54.84 4.58 -27.62
CA THR A 81 -53.54 4.46 -27.00
C THR A 81 -53.04 3.00 -27.04
N ALA A 82 -51.75 2.86 -27.21
CA ALA A 82 -51.06 1.58 -27.06
C ALA A 82 -49.75 1.77 -26.27
N GLU A 83 -49.33 0.75 -25.55
CA GLU A 83 -48.09 0.82 -24.77
C GLU A 83 -47.20 -0.39 -25.02
N ALA A 84 -45.93 -0.19 -24.89
CA ALA A 84 -44.90 -1.24 -24.93
C ALA A 84 -43.79 -0.95 -23.94
N GLU A 85 -43.15 -2.02 -23.48
CA GLU A 85 -42.04 -1.95 -22.55
C GLU A 85 -40.87 -2.79 -23.04
N THR A 86 -39.64 -2.36 -22.69
CA THR A 86 -38.41 -3.10 -22.90
C THR A 86 -37.49 -2.86 -21.70
N THR A 87 -36.40 -3.65 -21.62
CA THR A 87 -35.42 -3.58 -20.55
C THR A 87 -34.11 -2.98 -21.05
N LEU A 88 -33.57 -2.02 -20.32
CA LEU A 88 -32.21 -1.51 -20.44
C LEU A 88 -31.38 -1.97 -19.24
N THR A 89 -30.35 -2.77 -19.46
CA THR A 89 -29.37 -3.11 -18.43
C THR A 89 -28.27 -2.06 -18.42
N VAL A 90 -28.21 -1.26 -17.37
CA VAL A 90 -27.16 -0.25 -17.16
C VAL A 90 -25.99 -0.90 -16.41
N GLN A 91 -24.78 -0.74 -16.91
CA GLN A 91 -23.55 -1.29 -16.35
C GLN A 91 -22.65 -0.18 -15.84
N ASN A 92 -21.89 -0.46 -14.77
CA ASN A 92 -20.82 0.42 -14.33
C ASN A 92 -19.75 0.57 -15.40
N LYS A 93 -19.05 1.71 -15.36
CA LYS A 93 -17.85 1.96 -16.13
C LYS A 93 -16.72 1.03 -15.66
N THR A 94 -15.85 0.67 -16.56
CA THR A 94 -14.59 0.04 -16.19
C THR A 94 -13.68 1.07 -15.51
N MET A 95 -13.08 0.71 -14.38
CA MET A 95 -12.09 1.55 -13.72
C MET A 95 -10.92 1.81 -14.67
N PRO A 96 -10.43 3.04 -14.81
CA PRO A 96 -9.15 3.30 -15.49
C PRO A 96 -8.02 2.47 -14.90
N ALA A 97 -6.96 2.25 -15.66
CA ALA A 97 -5.79 1.54 -15.16
C ALA A 97 -5.20 2.26 -13.95
N ILE A 98 -5.14 1.57 -12.82
CA ILE A 98 -4.54 2.07 -11.58
C ILE A 98 -3.10 1.54 -11.46
N THR A 99 -2.20 2.37 -10.96
CA THR A 99 -0.81 1.98 -10.67
C THR A 99 -0.54 2.16 -9.19
N LEU A 100 -0.06 1.09 -8.52
CA LEU A 100 0.39 1.10 -7.14
C LEU A 100 1.91 1.10 -7.10
N THR A 101 2.50 2.04 -6.39
CA THR A 101 3.94 2.11 -6.11
C THR A 101 4.19 2.12 -4.61
N LEU A 102 5.30 1.51 -4.18
CA LEU A 102 5.76 1.54 -2.79
C LEU A 102 7.09 2.29 -2.71
N SER A 103 7.22 3.13 -1.69
CA SER A 103 8.43 3.89 -1.41
C SER A 103 8.80 3.72 0.08
N PRO A 104 10.05 3.30 0.38
CA PRO A 104 11.11 2.91 -0.54
C PRO A 104 10.80 1.61 -1.30
N THR A 105 11.55 1.32 -2.37
CA THR A 105 11.40 0.09 -3.19
C THR A 105 12.02 -1.16 -2.56
N SER A 106 12.81 -0.98 -1.51
CA SER A 106 13.35 -2.03 -0.63
C SER A 106 13.62 -1.44 0.75
N VAL A 107 13.59 -2.27 1.77
CA VAL A 107 13.94 -1.92 3.15
C VAL A 107 15.11 -2.80 3.59
N SER A 108 16.22 -2.15 3.96
CA SER A 108 17.36 -2.81 4.60
C SER A 108 17.74 -2.00 5.83
N LYS A 109 17.59 -2.58 7.01
CA LYS A 109 17.79 -1.92 8.30
C LYS A 109 18.48 -2.83 9.30
N GLU A 110 19.07 -2.24 10.32
CA GLU A 110 19.51 -2.96 11.51
C GLU A 110 18.32 -3.23 12.43
N ILE A 111 18.40 -4.30 13.21
CA ILE A 111 17.41 -4.65 14.24
C ILE A 111 17.19 -3.45 15.16
N GLY A 112 15.93 -3.22 15.52
CA GLY A 112 15.50 -2.08 16.35
C GLY A 112 15.31 -0.75 15.61
N GLN A 113 15.80 -0.63 14.37
CA GLN A 113 15.52 0.54 13.54
C GLN A 113 14.11 0.45 12.93
N SER A 114 13.59 1.58 12.52
CA SER A 114 12.27 1.66 11.89
C SER A 114 12.36 2.23 10.48
N GLN A 115 11.45 1.79 9.61
CA GLN A 115 11.27 2.36 8.27
C GLN A 115 9.79 2.55 7.99
N VAL A 116 9.42 3.74 7.52
CA VAL A 116 8.08 3.98 6.97
C VAL A 116 8.07 3.56 5.51
N VAL A 117 7.06 2.78 5.13
CA VAL A 117 6.76 2.43 3.74
C VAL A 117 5.45 3.11 3.36
N THR A 118 5.46 3.81 2.24
CA THR A 118 4.32 4.56 1.71
C THR A 118 3.82 3.91 0.42
N ALA A 119 2.51 3.76 0.30
CA ALA A 119 1.82 3.26 -0.88
C ALA A 119 1.18 4.43 -1.64
N ASP A 120 1.59 4.66 -2.88
CA ASP A 120 1.01 5.68 -3.75
C ASP A 120 0.21 5.04 -4.88
N VAL A 121 -1.03 5.51 -5.07
CA VAL A 121 -1.94 5.05 -6.13
C VAL A 121 -2.17 6.18 -7.11
N THR A 122 -1.97 5.90 -8.39
CA THR A 122 -2.25 6.83 -9.50
C THR A 122 -3.24 6.21 -10.48
N GLY A 123 -3.87 7.04 -11.32
CA GLY A 123 -4.86 6.61 -12.31
C GLY A 123 -6.28 6.47 -11.77
N ALA A 124 -6.51 6.61 -10.48
CA ALA A 124 -7.85 6.58 -9.89
C ALA A 124 -8.69 7.80 -10.35
N PRO A 125 -10.00 7.63 -10.59
CA PRO A 125 -10.90 8.75 -10.87
C PRO A 125 -10.92 9.75 -9.70
N SER A 126 -11.24 11.01 -10.02
CA SER A 126 -11.44 12.03 -8.98
C SER A 126 -12.55 11.61 -8.01
N GLY A 127 -12.29 11.77 -6.71
CA GLY A 127 -13.22 11.37 -5.65
C GLY A 127 -13.29 9.87 -5.36
N ALA A 128 -12.40 9.06 -5.94
CA ALA A 128 -12.29 7.64 -5.60
C ALA A 128 -11.84 7.44 -4.16
N SER A 129 -12.38 6.44 -3.50
CA SER A 129 -11.92 5.93 -2.21
C SER A 129 -10.90 4.82 -2.43
N ILE A 130 -9.87 4.78 -1.57
CA ILE A 130 -8.82 3.76 -1.63
C ILE A 130 -8.72 3.08 -0.26
N ALA A 131 -8.92 1.77 -0.26
CA ALA A 131 -8.70 0.93 0.92
C ALA A 131 -7.36 0.22 0.79
N TYR A 132 -6.61 0.14 1.89
CA TYR A 132 -5.28 -0.47 1.96
C TYR A 132 -5.31 -1.69 2.86
N VAL A 133 -4.64 -2.76 2.44
CA VAL A 133 -4.41 -3.97 3.23
C VAL A 133 -2.93 -4.31 3.14
N TRP A 134 -2.24 -4.25 4.29
CA TRP A 134 -0.85 -4.62 4.40
C TRP A 134 -0.69 -6.07 4.84
N LYS A 135 0.27 -6.78 4.23
CA LYS A 135 0.52 -8.20 4.48
C LYS A 135 2.03 -8.45 4.64
N ARG A 136 2.38 -9.29 5.61
CA ARG A 136 3.72 -9.88 5.72
C ARG A 136 3.69 -11.24 5.02
N GLY A 137 4.35 -11.32 3.86
CA GLY A 137 4.13 -12.44 2.95
C GLY A 137 2.67 -12.53 2.52
N SER A 138 1.97 -13.60 2.91
CA SER A 138 0.53 -13.80 2.69
C SER A 138 -0.35 -13.39 3.87
N SER A 139 0.22 -13.16 5.06
CA SER A 139 -0.53 -12.89 6.30
C SER A 139 -0.88 -11.41 6.44
N VAL A 140 -2.16 -11.10 6.70
CA VAL A 140 -2.64 -9.73 6.91
C VAL A 140 -2.08 -9.17 8.22
N ILE A 141 -1.57 -7.94 8.17
CA ILE A 141 -1.15 -7.18 9.35
C ILE A 141 -2.38 -6.44 9.89
N SER A 142 -2.92 -6.94 11.00
CA SER A 142 -4.16 -6.41 11.58
C SER A 142 -4.00 -4.93 11.99
N GLY A 143 -5.05 -4.13 11.74
CA GLY A 143 -5.09 -2.71 12.11
C GLY A 143 -4.30 -1.77 11.18
N GLN A 144 -3.55 -2.28 10.20
CA GLN A 144 -2.79 -1.49 9.23
C GLN A 144 -3.63 -1.25 7.96
N THR A 145 -4.43 -0.19 7.99
CA THR A 145 -5.34 0.19 6.88
C THR A 145 -5.01 1.54 6.26
N GLY A 146 -3.93 2.15 6.71
CA GLY A 146 -3.49 3.46 6.20
C GLY A 146 -2.63 3.36 4.95
N LYS A 147 -2.46 4.50 4.28
CA LYS A 147 -1.54 4.69 3.14
C LYS A 147 -0.08 4.34 3.49
N THR A 148 0.30 4.43 4.76
CA THR A 148 1.64 4.19 5.27
C THR A 148 1.65 3.10 6.32
N ILE A 149 2.75 2.37 6.41
CA ILE A 149 3.04 1.44 7.49
C ILE A 149 4.48 1.68 7.99
N THR A 150 4.68 1.56 9.29
CA THR A 150 6.02 1.54 9.88
C THR A 150 6.40 0.09 10.17
N VAL A 151 7.54 -0.34 9.63
CA VAL A 151 8.12 -1.66 9.91
C VAL A 151 9.29 -1.51 10.86
N THR A 152 9.38 -2.41 11.85
CA THR A 152 10.48 -2.54 12.79
C THR A 152 10.54 -4.00 13.23
N GLU A 153 11.75 -4.51 13.52
CA GLU A 153 11.96 -5.89 13.96
C GLU A 153 12.91 -5.92 15.16
N SER A 154 12.64 -6.84 16.08
CA SER A 154 13.49 -7.09 17.27
C SER A 154 14.45 -8.25 17.07
N ALA A 155 14.41 -8.93 15.91
CA ALA A 155 15.27 -10.02 15.50
C ALA A 155 15.55 -9.94 13.99
N GLU A 156 16.53 -10.72 13.51
CA GLU A 156 16.77 -10.83 12.06
C GLU A 156 15.52 -11.29 11.33
N ALA A 157 15.22 -10.63 10.24
CA ALA A 157 14.05 -10.91 9.45
C ALA A 157 14.31 -10.67 7.96
N ASN A 158 13.73 -11.55 7.14
CA ASN A 158 13.69 -11.38 5.69
C ASN A 158 12.30 -11.81 5.21
N TYR A 159 11.54 -10.88 4.64
CA TYR A 159 10.20 -11.15 4.13
C TYR A 159 9.79 -10.11 3.08
N THR A 160 8.74 -10.42 2.32
CA THR A 160 8.09 -9.45 1.46
C THR A 160 6.94 -8.78 2.21
N LEU A 161 6.99 -7.46 2.30
CA LEU A 161 5.86 -6.64 2.74
C LEU A 161 5.01 -6.31 1.51
N ASN A 162 3.79 -6.79 1.47
CA ASN A 162 2.84 -6.56 0.37
C ASN A 162 1.79 -5.53 0.79
N CYS A 163 1.48 -4.63 -0.13
CA CYS A 163 0.31 -3.75 -0.04
C CYS A 163 -0.67 -4.16 -1.13
N GLU A 164 -1.91 -4.44 -0.73
CA GLU A 164 -3.05 -4.61 -1.64
C GLU A 164 -3.95 -3.40 -1.48
N VAL A 165 -4.34 -2.80 -2.60
CA VAL A 165 -5.28 -1.69 -2.60
C VAL A 165 -6.53 -2.04 -3.37
N THR A 166 -7.67 -1.57 -2.87
CA THR A 166 -8.95 -1.59 -3.57
C THR A 166 -9.39 -0.15 -3.81
N VAL A 167 -9.55 0.20 -5.08
CA VAL A 167 -10.03 1.52 -5.50
C VAL A 167 -11.49 1.41 -5.89
N SER A 168 -12.33 2.24 -5.29
CA SER A 168 -13.77 2.31 -5.55
C SER A 168 -14.19 3.73 -5.89
N ALA A 169 -15.01 3.91 -6.91
CA ALA A 169 -15.56 5.19 -7.30
C ALA A 169 -17.01 5.01 -7.75
N THR A 170 -17.82 6.05 -7.60
CA THR A 170 -19.22 6.05 -8.07
C THR A 170 -19.26 5.75 -9.56
N ASP A 171 -20.21 4.91 -9.98
CA ASP A 171 -20.42 4.50 -11.36
C ASP A 171 -19.29 3.65 -12.00
N TYR A 172 -18.34 3.20 -11.23
CA TYR A 172 -17.24 2.35 -11.68
C TYR A 172 -17.25 0.97 -10.98
N ASN A 173 -16.82 -0.06 -11.69
CA ASN A 173 -16.49 -1.32 -11.06
C ASN A 173 -15.21 -1.13 -10.22
N PRO A 174 -15.12 -1.66 -9.00
CA PRO A 174 -13.90 -1.59 -8.20
C PRO A 174 -12.72 -2.24 -8.91
N ALA A 175 -11.52 -1.70 -8.69
CA ALA A 175 -10.27 -2.28 -9.17
C ALA A 175 -9.31 -2.52 -8.01
N THR A 176 -8.47 -3.55 -8.14
CA THR A 176 -7.45 -3.90 -7.16
C THR A 176 -6.07 -3.86 -7.78
N ALA A 177 -5.06 -3.53 -6.97
CA ALA A 177 -3.66 -3.66 -7.32
C ALA A 177 -2.86 -4.14 -6.12
N THR A 178 -1.81 -4.91 -6.37
CA THR A 178 -0.91 -5.43 -5.33
C THR A 178 0.53 -5.11 -5.69
N LYS A 179 1.31 -4.69 -4.70
CA LYS A 179 2.75 -4.43 -4.84
C LYS A 179 3.47 -4.91 -3.59
N GLY A 180 4.64 -5.52 -3.78
CA GLY A 180 5.51 -5.95 -2.69
C GLY A 180 6.82 -5.16 -2.64
N VAL A 181 7.39 -5.07 -1.46
CA VAL A 181 8.74 -4.58 -1.17
C VAL A 181 9.48 -5.59 -0.31
N GLU A 182 10.73 -5.87 -0.63
CA GLU A 182 11.57 -6.73 0.20
C GLU A 182 12.00 -5.97 1.45
N VAL A 183 11.89 -6.65 2.60
CA VAL A 183 12.22 -6.12 3.92
C VAL A 183 13.25 -7.04 4.56
N VAL A 184 14.43 -6.49 4.85
CA VAL A 184 15.54 -7.20 5.47
C VAL A 184 15.97 -6.43 6.72
N PHE A 185 16.00 -7.12 7.86
CA PHE A 185 16.57 -6.63 9.10
C PHE A 185 17.74 -7.54 9.48
N THR A 186 18.89 -6.94 9.68
CA THR A 186 20.13 -7.65 10.03
C THR A 186 20.64 -7.21 11.39
N LYS A 187 21.37 -8.07 12.03
CA LYS A 187 22.14 -7.65 13.20
C LYS A 187 23.10 -6.53 12.81
N LYS A 188 23.29 -5.62 13.73
CA LYS A 188 24.36 -4.64 13.60
C LYS A 188 25.69 -5.35 13.50
N VAL A 189 26.35 -5.17 12.36
CA VAL A 189 27.70 -5.70 12.19
C VAL A 189 28.63 -4.77 12.97
N ALA A 190 29.34 -5.32 13.93
CA ALA A 190 30.44 -4.59 14.55
C ALA A 190 31.40 -4.10 13.45
N PRO A 191 31.87 -2.86 13.52
CA PRO A 191 32.86 -2.41 12.57
C PRO A 191 34.05 -3.37 12.63
N THR A 192 34.28 -4.08 11.52
CA THR A 192 35.51 -4.88 11.38
C THR A 192 36.66 -3.90 11.51
N PRO A 193 37.57 -4.12 12.43
CA PRO A 193 38.80 -3.32 12.46
C PRO A 193 39.44 -3.42 11.06
N ASN A 194 39.77 -2.30 10.44
CA ASN A 194 40.47 -2.29 9.17
C ASN A 194 41.65 -3.22 9.27
N GLY A 195 41.66 -4.35 8.57
CA GLY A 195 42.56 -5.49 8.49
C GLY A 195 44.02 -5.41 8.95
N GLU A 196 44.45 -4.33 9.54
CA GLU A 196 45.67 -4.21 10.36
C GLU A 196 45.26 -4.36 11.81
N LEU A 197 45.56 -5.51 12.35
CA LEU A 197 45.47 -5.75 13.77
C LEU A 197 46.42 -4.77 14.47
N PRO A 198 45.95 -3.98 15.45
CA PRO A 198 46.84 -3.06 16.15
C PRO A 198 47.94 -3.88 16.82
N TYR A 199 49.14 -3.42 16.65
CA TYR A 199 50.29 -3.96 17.39
C TYR A 199 50.00 -3.73 18.87
N ILE A 200 49.62 -4.79 19.58
CA ILE A 200 49.38 -4.77 21.02
C ILE A 200 50.75 -4.87 21.66
N HIS A 201 51.31 -3.75 22.10
CA HIS A 201 52.43 -3.80 23.03
C HIS A 201 51.96 -4.55 24.28
N PRO A 202 52.77 -5.44 24.82
CA PRO A 202 52.49 -6.10 26.09
C PRO A 202 52.30 -4.99 27.13
N LEU A 203 51.07 -4.78 27.57
CA LEU A 203 50.80 -3.90 28.70
C LEU A 203 51.59 -4.39 29.90
N PRO A 204 52.19 -3.53 30.73
CA PRO A 204 53.01 -3.92 31.86
C PRO A 204 52.19 -4.52 33.00
N PHE A 205 51.04 -5.09 32.73
CA PHE A 205 50.19 -5.75 33.70
C PHE A 205 50.64 -7.21 33.88
N ARG A 206 50.96 -7.56 35.12
CA ARG A 206 51.17 -8.95 35.51
C ARG A 206 49.85 -9.68 35.53
N GLY A 207 49.49 -10.26 34.42
CA GLY A 207 48.26 -11.05 34.26
C GLY A 207 47.69 -10.92 32.86
N THR A 208 47.07 -11.96 32.40
CA THR A 208 46.35 -11.99 31.09
C THR A 208 45.05 -11.22 31.22
N ALA A 209 45.13 -9.91 31.04
CA ALA A 209 43.93 -9.10 30.91
C ALA A 209 43.73 -8.79 29.42
N TYR A 210 42.58 -9.14 28.93
CA TYR A 210 42.17 -8.85 27.55
C TYR A 210 41.10 -7.82 27.58
N ILE A 211 41.31 -6.71 26.89
CA ILE A 211 40.30 -5.68 26.73
C ILE A 211 39.88 -5.72 25.28
N TRP A 212 38.65 -6.14 25.04
CA TRP A 212 38.05 -5.92 23.76
C TRP A 212 37.38 -4.54 23.75
N CYS A 213 38.03 -3.60 23.15
CA CYS A 213 37.53 -2.29 22.80
C CYS A 213 38.15 -1.99 21.45
N GLY A 214 37.60 -1.11 20.69
CA GLY A 214 38.22 -0.75 19.42
C GLY A 214 39.72 -0.46 19.61
N TRP A 215 40.55 -0.80 18.66
CA TRP A 215 42.02 -0.68 18.72
C TRP A 215 42.51 0.69 19.22
N TRP A 216 41.77 1.76 18.92
CA TRP A 216 42.04 3.12 19.36
C TRP A 216 41.89 3.30 20.89
N VAL A 217 41.05 2.52 21.59
CA VAL A 217 40.97 2.53 23.06
C VAL A 217 42.23 1.89 23.65
N MET A 218 42.68 0.80 23.05
CA MET A 218 43.88 0.12 23.46
C MET A 218 45.11 0.99 23.28
N ASP A 219 45.20 1.68 22.14
CA ASP A 219 46.28 2.60 21.83
C ASP A 219 46.34 3.75 22.83
N GLU A 220 45.17 4.33 23.17
CA GLU A 220 45.07 5.43 24.12
C GLU A 220 45.35 4.98 25.57
N ILE A 221 44.85 3.84 26.00
CA ILE A 221 45.20 3.24 27.31
C ILE A 221 46.71 3.04 27.41
N GLN A 222 47.33 2.51 26.37
CA GLN A 222 48.77 2.29 26.32
C GLN A 222 49.51 3.63 26.38
N ARG A 223 49.14 4.60 25.60
CA ARG A 223 49.74 5.95 25.60
C ARG A 223 49.72 6.57 26.99
N MET A 224 48.59 6.52 27.69
CA MET A 224 48.44 7.09 29.03
C MET A 224 49.22 6.31 30.09
N THR A 225 49.32 4.98 29.94
CA THR A 225 50.14 4.16 30.82
C THR A 225 51.64 4.53 30.69
N VAL A 226 52.11 4.76 29.47
CA VAL A 226 53.47 5.21 29.19
C VAL A 226 53.73 6.63 29.71
N GLU A 227 52.74 7.51 29.60
CA GLU A 227 52.81 8.89 30.10
C GLU A 227 52.64 9.00 31.62
N GLY A 228 52.36 7.90 32.31
CA GLY A 228 52.11 7.88 33.75
C GLY A 228 50.85 8.60 34.21
N LYS A 229 49.89 8.77 33.32
CA LYS A 229 48.58 9.41 33.61
C LYS A 229 47.65 8.41 34.23
N ASP A 230 46.90 8.89 35.23
CA ASP A 230 45.82 8.14 35.86
C ASP A 230 44.61 8.19 34.94
N TRP A 231 44.28 7.10 34.30
CA TRP A 231 43.08 7.04 33.41
C TRP A 231 41.85 6.59 34.19
N LYS A 232 40.77 7.34 34.05
CA LYS A 232 39.47 7.04 34.68
C LYS A 232 38.42 6.82 33.61
N LEU A 233 37.89 5.61 33.55
CA LEU A 233 36.81 5.24 32.62
C LEU A 233 35.46 5.88 32.98
N ASP A 234 35.35 6.47 34.15
CA ASP A 234 34.14 7.08 34.71
C ASP A 234 34.15 8.60 34.73
N ASP A 235 35.18 9.25 34.22
CA ASP A 235 35.28 10.70 34.10
C ASP A 235 34.60 11.15 32.79
N PRO A 236 33.44 11.89 32.85
CA PRO A 236 32.74 12.33 31.66
C PRO A 236 33.50 13.35 30.80
N ASP A 237 34.54 14.02 31.38
CA ASP A 237 35.36 15.01 30.69
C ASP A 237 36.61 14.38 30.06
N SER A 238 36.79 13.07 30.23
CA SER A 238 37.92 12.33 29.65
C SER A 238 37.53 11.78 28.27
N ASP A 239 38.49 11.76 27.35
CA ASP A 239 38.32 11.09 26.03
C ASP A 239 37.97 9.60 26.19
N TYR A 240 38.26 9.00 27.33
CA TYR A 240 37.89 7.63 27.70
C TYR A 240 36.40 7.43 27.98
N TYR A 241 35.70 8.46 28.36
CA TYR A 241 34.23 8.36 28.56
C TYR A 241 33.52 7.93 27.30
N LEU A 242 33.93 8.44 26.17
CA LEU A 242 33.42 8.03 24.86
C LEU A 242 33.68 6.55 24.57
N HIS A 243 34.84 6.06 25.00
CA HIS A 243 35.23 4.65 24.81
C HIS A 243 34.40 3.73 25.70
N ARG A 244 34.20 4.12 26.97
CA ARG A 244 33.32 3.38 27.89
C ARG A 244 31.89 3.33 27.38
N TYR A 245 31.38 4.44 26.91
CA TYR A 245 30.05 4.52 26.32
C TYR A 245 29.95 3.60 25.10
N THR A 246 30.96 3.58 24.24
CA THR A 246 31.00 2.72 23.06
C THR A 246 31.05 1.25 23.45
N LEU A 247 31.81 0.88 24.47
CA LEU A 247 31.84 -0.48 24.97
C LEU A 247 30.51 -0.90 25.57
N ALA A 248 29.90 -0.08 26.42
CA ALA A 248 28.58 -0.34 26.99
C ALA A 248 27.51 -0.48 25.90
N LYS A 249 27.51 0.42 24.93
CA LYS A 249 26.60 0.36 23.80
C LYS A 249 26.84 -0.87 22.93
N MET A 250 28.09 -1.27 22.76
CA MET A 250 28.42 -2.46 21.99
C MET A 250 27.98 -3.74 22.70
N LEU A 251 28.11 -3.83 24.02
CA LEU A 251 27.60 -4.94 24.81
C LEU A 251 26.07 -5.01 24.77
N ASP A 252 25.41 -3.86 24.72
CA ASP A 252 23.97 -3.74 24.58
C ASP A 252 23.52 -4.19 23.18
N ASP A 253 24.28 -3.80 22.14
CA ASP A 253 24.03 -4.16 20.75
C ASP A 253 24.41 -5.64 20.42
N TYR A 254 25.31 -6.25 21.22
CA TYR A 254 25.84 -7.63 21.04
C TYR A 254 25.82 -8.41 22.37
N PRO A 255 24.64 -8.76 22.86
CA PRO A 255 24.47 -9.42 24.16
C PRO A 255 25.08 -10.84 24.20
N GLU A 256 25.44 -11.41 23.06
CA GLU A 256 26.14 -12.71 22.97
C GLU A 256 27.64 -12.62 23.33
N VAL A 257 28.17 -11.40 23.45
CA VAL A 257 29.55 -11.19 23.87
C VAL A 257 29.60 -11.17 25.39
N ASP A 258 30.09 -12.28 25.97
CA ASP A 258 30.25 -12.38 27.41
C ASP A 258 31.55 -11.64 27.82
N VAL A 259 31.40 -10.58 28.61
CA VAL A 259 32.49 -9.77 29.13
C VAL A 259 32.55 -9.95 30.64
N GLN A 260 33.66 -10.52 31.10
CA GLN A 260 33.91 -10.69 32.52
C GLN A 260 34.85 -9.61 33.05
N GLU A 261 34.50 -9.00 34.15
CA GLU A 261 35.34 -8.06 34.87
C GLU A 261 36.43 -8.83 35.66
N SER A 262 37.68 -8.53 35.40
CA SER A 262 38.80 -9.08 36.14
C SER A 262 39.43 -7.99 37.02
N ARG A 263 40.32 -8.41 37.95
CA ARG A 263 41.06 -7.48 38.80
C ARG A 263 41.91 -6.45 38.05
N ASN A 264 42.19 -6.67 36.78
CA ASN A 264 43.06 -5.85 35.95
C ASN A 264 42.39 -5.36 34.66
N GLY A 265 41.09 -5.45 34.54
CA GLY A 265 40.34 -5.01 33.35
C GLY A 265 39.24 -5.98 32.95
N TYR A 266 38.82 -5.91 31.69
CA TYR A 266 37.77 -6.75 31.16
C TYR A 266 38.32 -7.96 30.44
N ILE A 267 37.81 -9.14 30.76
CA ILE A 267 38.08 -10.37 30.03
C ILE A 267 36.95 -10.63 29.07
N VAL A 268 37.24 -10.77 27.82
CA VAL A 268 36.24 -11.11 26.80
C VAL A 268 36.29 -12.61 26.55
N HIS A 269 35.10 -13.17 26.44
CA HIS A 269 34.96 -14.61 26.34
C HIS A 269 35.57 -15.18 25.04
N ARG A 270 35.85 -16.47 25.09
CA ARG A 270 36.47 -17.28 24.04
C ARG A 270 35.93 -17.09 22.63
N THR A 271 34.59 -16.84 22.51
CA THR A 271 33.93 -16.60 21.21
C THR A 271 34.45 -15.37 20.48
N ALA A 272 34.85 -14.34 21.22
CA ALA A 272 35.43 -13.13 20.62
C ALA A 272 36.89 -13.36 20.20
N LEU A 273 37.61 -14.22 20.92
CA LEU A 273 38.94 -14.69 20.55
C LEU A 273 38.89 -15.50 19.24
N GLU A 274 37.93 -16.41 19.10
CA GLU A 274 37.73 -17.22 17.90
C GLU A 274 37.32 -16.38 16.69
N ALA A 275 36.64 -15.26 16.91
CA ALA A 275 36.31 -14.30 15.87
C ALA A 275 37.51 -13.39 15.46
N GLY A 276 38.67 -13.55 16.10
CA GLY A 276 39.87 -12.75 15.83
C GLY A 276 39.79 -11.30 16.32
N ILE A 277 38.84 -11.03 17.23
CA ILE A 277 38.58 -9.68 17.73
C ILE A 277 39.45 -9.35 18.94
N ILE A 278 40.06 -10.35 19.57
CA ILE A 278 40.86 -10.21 20.79
C ILE A 278 42.11 -11.10 20.76
N TYR A 279 43.18 -10.59 21.33
CA TYR A 279 44.45 -11.32 21.51
C TYR A 279 44.66 -11.75 22.96
N PRO A 280 45.17 -12.95 23.17
CA PRO A 280 45.65 -13.38 24.47
C PRO A 280 46.87 -12.60 24.93
#